data_7f9665505350c570a91eeba5db07a310
#
_entry.id   7f9665505350c570a91eeba5db07a310
#
_cell.length_a   1.000
_cell.length_b   1.000
_cell.length_c   1.000
_cell.angle_alpha   90.00
_cell.angle_beta   90.00
_cell.angle_gamma   90.00
#
_symmetry.space_group_name_H-M   'P 1'
#
loop_
_entity.id
_entity.type
_entity.pdbx_description
1 polymer ?
#
loop_
_entity_poly.entity_id
_entity_poly.type
_entity_poly.pdbx_seq_one_letter_code
_entity_poly.pdbx_strand_id
1 'polypeptide(L)'
;MSRAFCAVAASAVLLLLAAGAHAADDANPLDCRPDGNQQQMNACAVRDFRAADAALNIRYGEVMKTLSPQMRVALRTEQRAWLKGRDPSCKRASKASEGGSIWPLVFNSCLEESTRKRTAELDHWKGREQ
;
A
#
# COMPACT_ATOMS: atom_id res chain seq x y z
N MET A 1 58.82 31.77 57.57
CA MET A 1 58.27 32.20 56.29
C MET A 1 57.85 30.93 55.52
N SER A 2 56.58 30.59 55.53
CA SER A 2 56.01 29.59 54.64
C SER A 2 54.52 29.76 54.63
N ARG A 3 54.01 30.17 53.51
CA ARG A 3 52.60 30.41 53.26
C ARG A 3 51.94 29.07 52.91
N ALA A 4 50.96 28.70 53.73
CA ALA A 4 50.05 27.59 53.43
C ALA A 4 48.94 28.09 52.48
N PHE A 5 48.85 27.48 51.29
CA PHE A 5 47.72 27.66 50.40
C PHE A 5 46.69 26.60 50.67
N CYS A 6 45.50 27.03 51.18
CA CYS A 6 44.30 26.20 51.23
C CYS A 6 43.73 26.04 49.81
N ALA A 7 43.75 24.84 49.29
CA ALA A 7 43.01 24.47 48.09
C ALA A 7 41.59 24.06 48.48
N VAL A 8 40.61 24.87 48.06
CA VAL A 8 39.18 24.56 48.22
C VAL A 8 38.81 23.72 46.99
N ALA A 9 38.55 22.47 47.20
CA ALA A 9 38.01 21.55 46.18
C ALA A 9 36.49 21.81 46.05
N ALA A 10 36.08 22.46 44.99
CA ALA A 10 34.67 22.60 44.62
C ALA A 10 34.22 21.34 43.90
N SER A 11 33.48 20.47 44.57
CA SER A 11 32.81 19.31 43.96
C SER A 11 31.60 19.80 43.16
N ALA A 12 31.72 19.84 41.86
CA ALA A 12 30.60 20.05 40.95
C ALA A 12 29.83 18.74 40.79
N VAL A 13 28.66 18.66 41.41
CA VAL A 13 27.69 17.59 41.20
C VAL A 13 27.00 17.83 39.85
N LEU A 14 27.39 17.06 38.85
CA LEU A 14 26.76 17.04 37.53
C LEU A 14 25.47 16.24 37.64
N LEU A 15 24.32 16.89 37.76
CA LEU A 15 23.01 16.29 37.59
C LEU A 15 22.80 15.98 36.11
N LEU A 16 23.01 14.75 35.74
CA LEU A 16 22.57 14.19 34.44
C LEU A 16 21.05 14.09 34.45
N LEU A 17 20.37 15.11 33.91
CA LEU A 17 18.99 15.00 33.48
C LEU A 17 18.94 14.06 32.30
N ALA A 18 18.63 12.78 32.55
CA ALA A 18 18.21 11.85 31.54
C ALA A 18 16.88 12.32 30.98
N ALA A 19 16.91 13.17 29.93
CA ALA A 19 15.76 13.41 29.11
C ALA A 19 15.42 12.07 28.42
N GLY A 20 14.47 11.33 29.00
CA GLY A 20 13.82 10.23 28.34
C GLY A 20 13.19 10.76 27.05
N ALA A 21 13.87 10.61 25.93
CA ALA A 21 13.26 10.73 24.62
C ALA A 21 12.19 9.63 24.55
N HIS A 22 10.96 9.97 24.90
CA HIS A 22 9.82 9.24 24.43
C HIS A 22 9.83 9.50 22.91
N ALA A 23 10.38 8.56 22.14
CA ALA A 23 10.02 8.43 20.76
C ALA A 23 8.50 8.20 20.77
N ALA A 24 7.72 9.28 20.69
CA ALA A 24 6.36 9.18 20.25
C ALA A 24 6.45 8.42 18.91
N ASP A 25 5.81 7.29 18.88
CA ASP A 25 5.62 6.51 17.67
C ASP A 25 4.79 7.43 16.75
N ASP A 26 5.47 8.33 16.02
CA ASP A 26 4.91 9.16 14.96
C ASP A 26 4.57 8.25 13.78
N ALA A 27 3.74 7.24 14.06
CA ALA A 27 3.14 6.43 13.03
C ALA A 27 2.29 7.36 12.18
N ASN A 28 2.81 7.71 11.00
CA ASN A 28 2.06 8.48 10.02
C ASN A 28 0.67 7.82 9.89
N PRO A 29 -0.44 8.57 10.12
CA PRO A 29 -1.79 8.01 9.99
C PRO A 29 -2.08 7.43 8.59
N LEU A 30 -1.21 7.72 7.61
CA LEU A 30 -1.26 7.16 6.25
C LEU A 30 -0.44 5.86 6.12
N ASP A 31 0.30 5.44 7.12
CA ASP A 31 1.04 4.18 7.10
C ASP A 31 0.07 3.01 7.24
N CYS A 32 0.25 2.01 6.37
CA CYS A 32 -0.53 0.77 6.45
C CYS A 32 -0.21 0.01 7.74
N ARG A 33 -1.24 -0.18 8.57
CA ARG A 33 -1.21 -1.07 9.74
C ARG A 33 -2.51 -1.89 9.75
N PRO A 34 -2.42 -3.22 9.54
CA PRO A 34 -3.61 -4.07 9.45
C PRO A 34 -4.41 -4.14 10.75
N ASP A 35 -3.74 -3.96 11.89
CA ASP A 35 -4.30 -3.92 13.26
C ASP A 35 -4.42 -2.50 13.80
N GLY A 36 -4.25 -1.50 12.94
CA GLY A 36 -4.30 -0.09 13.31
C GLY A 36 -5.71 0.50 13.36
N ASN A 37 -5.77 1.82 13.37
CA ASN A 37 -7.05 2.53 13.25
C ASN A 37 -7.62 2.43 11.83
N GLN A 38 -8.86 2.92 11.62
CA GLN A 38 -9.55 2.83 10.34
C GLN A 38 -8.76 3.45 9.18
N GLN A 39 -8.07 4.57 9.40
CA GLN A 39 -7.27 5.23 8.35
C GLN A 39 -6.06 4.39 7.95
N GLN A 40 -5.39 3.76 8.91
CA GLN A 40 -4.27 2.86 8.68
C GLN A 40 -4.70 1.58 7.94
N MET A 41 -5.85 1.02 8.29
CA MET A 41 -6.44 -0.11 7.55
C MET A 41 -6.83 0.29 6.13
N ASN A 42 -7.38 1.48 5.92
CA ASN A 42 -7.66 2.02 4.59
C ASN A 42 -6.39 2.15 3.75
N ALA A 43 -5.29 2.62 4.37
CA ALA A 43 -3.99 2.71 3.71
C ALA A 43 -3.45 1.34 3.28
N CYS A 44 -3.71 0.29 4.07
CA CYS A 44 -3.39 -1.09 3.68
C CYS A 44 -4.15 -1.51 2.43
N ALA A 45 -5.46 -1.29 2.38
CA ALA A 45 -6.27 -1.66 1.22
C ALA A 45 -5.82 -0.94 -0.06
N VAL A 46 -5.45 0.34 0.02
CA VAL A 46 -4.88 1.11 -1.09
C VAL A 46 -3.55 0.54 -1.55
N ARG A 47 -2.66 0.22 -0.60
CA ARG A 47 -1.35 -0.40 -0.90
C ARG A 47 -1.52 -1.74 -1.62
N ASP A 48 -2.41 -2.59 -1.12
CA ASP A 48 -2.62 -3.93 -1.62
C ASP A 48 -3.27 -3.92 -3.01
N PHE A 49 -4.22 -3.00 -3.24
CA PHE A 49 -4.74 -2.77 -4.59
C PHE A 49 -3.65 -2.29 -5.56
N ARG A 50 -2.80 -1.34 -5.17
CA ARG A 50 -1.68 -0.86 -6.03
C ARG A 50 -0.71 -1.98 -6.38
N ALA A 51 -0.41 -2.87 -5.44
CA ALA A 51 0.43 -4.03 -5.68
C ALA A 51 -0.22 -5.01 -6.67
N ALA A 52 -1.53 -5.26 -6.52
CA ALA A 52 -2.29 -6.11 -7.44
C ALA A 52 -2.34 -5.51 -8.86
N ASP A 53 -2.54 -4.18 -8.98
CA ASP A 53 -2.58 -3.47 -10.27
C ASP A 53 -1.20 -3.52 -10.97
N ALA A 54 -0.11 -3.35 -10.24
CA ALA A 54 1.24 -3.51 -10.77
C ALA A 54 1.48 -4.95 -11.28
N ALA A 55 1.07 -5.96 -10.51
CA ALA A 55 1.18 -7.37 -10.91
C ALA A 55 0.35 -7.68 -12.16
N LEU A 56 -0.86 -7.11 -12.28
CA LEU A 56 -1.69 -7.23 -13.48
C LEU A 56 -0.98 -6.68 -14.71
N ASN A 57 -0.39 -5.49 -14.61
CA ASN A 57 0.30 -4.85 -15.72
C ASN A 57 1.53 -5.65 -16.17
N ILE A 58 2.28 -6.22 -15.23
CA ILE A 58 3.40 -7.12 -15.54
C ILE A 58 2.89 -8.36 -16.28
N ARG A 59 1.86 -9.04 -15.75
CA ARG A 59 1.28 -10.25 -16.36
C ARG A 59 0.71 -9.96 -17.76
N TYR A 60 0.00 -8.85 -17.92
CA TYR A 60 -0.50 -8.41 -19.22
C TYR A 60 0.63 -8.25 -20.23
N GLY A 61 1.73 -7.59 -19.86
CA GLY A 61 2.91 -7.43 -20.73
C GLY A 61 3.56 -8.76 -21.11
N GLU A 62 3.66 -9.71 -20.17
CA GLU A 62 4.19 -11.06 -20.42
C GLU A 62 3.32 -11.82 -21.42
N VAL A 63 2.00 -11.85 -21.20
CA VAL A 63 1.06 -12.52 -22.09
C VAL A 63 1.07 -11.90 -23.48
N MET A 64 1.07 -10.57 -23.59
CA MET A 64 1.13 -9.85 -24.87
C MET A 64 2.34 -10.24 -25.72
N LYS A 65 3.48 -10.60 -25.11
CA LYS A 65 4.69 -11.03 -25.84
C LYS A 65 4.52 -12.41 -26.51
N THR A 66 3.64 -13.25 -25.99
CA THR A 66 3.40 -14.60 -26.49
C THR A 66 2.34 -14.67 -27.58
N LEU A 67 1.60 -13.59 -27.83
CA LEU A 67 0.43 -13.57 -28.72
C LEU A 67 0.75 -13.11 -30.15
N SER A 68 0.01 -13.65 -31.15
CA SER A 68 0.00 -13.13 -32.51
C SER A 68 -0.52 -11.69 -32.60
N PRO A 69 -0.26 -10.95 -33.67
CA PRO A 69 -0.77 -9.58 -33.83
C PRO A 69 -2.29 -9.47 -33.67
N GLN A 70 -3.05 -10.43 -34.20
CA GLN A 70 -4.52 -10.46 -34.11
C GLN A 70 -4.96 -10.67 -32.65
N MET A 71 -4.36 -11.63 -31.95
CA MET A 71 -4.68 -11.90 -30.55
C MET A 71 -4.29 -10.76 -29.62
N ARG A 72 -3.21 -10.03 -29.91
CA ARG A 72 -2.85 -8.80 -29.18
C ARG A 72 -3.93 -7.72 -29.28
N VAL A 73 -4.52 -7.55 -30.46
CA VAL A 73 -5.63 -6.61 -30.65
C VAL A 73 -6.83 -7.04 -29.83
N ALA A 74 -7.20 -8.32 -29.88
CA ALA A 74 -8.32 -8.87 -29.12
C ALA A 74 -8.12 -8.72 -27.61
N LEU A 75 -6.96 -9.11 -27.07
CA LEU A 75 -6.67 -8.95 -25.64
C LEU A 75 -6.67 -7.47 -25.21
N ARG A 76 -6.11 -6.57 -26.02
CA ARG A 76 -6.12 -5.14 -25.73
C ARG A 76 -7.53 -4.59 -25.63
N THR A 77 -8.40 -5.00 -26.53
CA THR A 77 -9.81 -4.58 -26.53
C THR A 77 -10.54 -5.07 -25.29
N GLU A 78 -10.36 -6.35 -24.96
CA GLU A 78 -10.96 -6.98 -23.78
C GLU A 78 -10.43 -6.34 -22.47
N GLN A 79 -9.11 -6.10 -22.38
CA GLN A 79 -8.51 -5.47 -21.22
C GLN A 79 -9.02 -4.05 -20.98
N ARG A 80 -9.17 -3.27 -22.05
CA ARG A 80 -9.75 -1.92 -21.96
C ARG A 80 -11.20 -1.94 -21.50
N ALA A 81 -12.00 -2.88 -22.00
CA ALA A 81 -13.39 -3.05 -21.57
C ALA A 81 -13.47 -3.42 -20.10
N TRP A 82 -12.62 -4.35 -19.66
CA TRP A 82 -12.54 -4.75 -18.26
C TRP A 82 -12.15 -3.56 -17.34
N LEU A 83 -11.12 -2.79 -17.70
CA LEU A 83 -10.69 -1.59 -16.94
C LEU A 83 -11.83 -0.57 -16.79
N LYS A 84 -12.60 -0.33 -17.87
CA LYS A 84 -13.76 0.57 -17.82
C LYS A 84 -14.85 0.08 -16.88
N GLY A 85 -14.98 -1.22 -16.69
CA GLY A 85 -16.01 -1.83 -15.85
C GLY A 85 -15.63 -2.02 -14.39
N ARG A 86 -14.34 -2.20 -14.08
CA ARG A 86 -13.83 -2.52 -12.75
C ARG A 86 -14.27 -1.49 -11.69
N ASP A 87 -13.86 -0.24 -11.87
CA ASP A 87 -14.07 0.81 -10.87
C ASP A 87 -15.56 1.10 -10.64
N PRO A 88 -16.40 1.27 -11.68
CA PRO A 88 -17.85 1.41 -11.49
C PRO A 88 -18.50 0.20 -10.80
N SER A 89 -18.03 -1.02 -11.09
CA SER A 89 -18.53 -2.23 -10.45
C SER A 89 -18.22 -2.25 -8.95
N CYS A 90 -16.97 -1.96 -8.57
CA CYS A 90 -16.56 -1.88 -7.18
C CYS A 90 -17.23 -0.71 -6.44
N LYS A 91 -17.47 0.42 -7.11
CA LYS A 91 -18.23 1.53 -6.53
C LYS A 91 -19.67 1.10 -6.18
N ARG A 92 -20.34 0.35 -7.07
CA ARG A 92 -21.67 -0.20 -6.78
C ARG A 92 -21.62 -1.21 -5.63
N ALA A 93 -20.62 -2.11 -5.62
CA ALA A 93 -20.47 -3.12 -4.57
C ALA A 93 -20.22 -2.51 -3.18
N SER A 94 -19.51 -1.38 -3.11
CA SER A 94 -19.20 -0.66 -1.86
C SER A 94 -20.23 0.41 -1.48
N LYS A 95 -21.33 0.53 -2.23
CA LYS A 95 -22.35 1.59 -2.07
C LYS A 95 -22.88 1.73 -0.65
N ALA A 96 -23.10 0.62 0.03
CA ALA A 96 -23.64 0.62 1.40
C ALA A 96 -22.70 1.31 2.42
N SER A 97 -21.41 1.39 2.12
CA SER A 97 -20.39 2.03 2.97
C SER A 97 -20.05 3.45 2.53
N GLU A 98 -20.63 3.95 1.42
CA GLU A 98 -20.28 5.24 0.82
C GLU A 98 -20.50 6.39 1.82
N GLY A 99 -19.50 7.27 1.93
CA GLY A 99 -19.49 8.38 2.89
C GLY A 99 -19.06 8.00 4.30
N GLY A 100 -18.91 6.72 4.63
CA GLY A 100 -18.36 6.25 5.90
C GLY A 100 -16.84 6.13 5.90
N SER A 101 -16.23 6.11 7.09
CA SER A 101 -14.77 5.98 7.26
C SER A 101 -14.21 4.65 6.75
N ILE A 102 -15.02 3.60 6.67
CA ILE A 102 -14.65 2.27 6.17
C ILE A 102 -14.73 2.16 4.64
N TRP A 103 -15.40 3.09 3.96
CA TRP A 103 -15.61 3.01 2.52
C TRP A 103 -14.30 2.84 1.72
N PRO A 104 -13.19 3.56 1.99
CA PRO A 104 -11.96 3.38 1.24
C PRO A 104 -11.40 1.95 1.35
N LEU A 105 -11.54 1.31 2.52
CA LEU A 105 -11.15 -0.08 2.70
C LEU A 105 -11.99 -1.01 1.84
N VAL A 106 -13.32 -0.92 1.93
CA VAL A 106 -14.25 -1.80 1.18
C VAL A 106 -14.07 -1.62 -0.34
N PHE A 107 -13.96 -0.38 -0.80
CA PHE A 107 -13.79 -0.07 -2.22
C PHE A 107 -12.45 -0.59 -2.77
N ASN A 108 -11.32 -0.33 -2.09
CA ASN A 108 -10.00 -0.76 -2.55
C ASN A 108 -9.82 -2.29 -2.43
N SER A 109 -10.42 -2.94 -1.43
CA SER A 109 -10.42 -4.40 -1.34
C SER A 109 -11.17 -5.04 -2.52
N CYS A 110 -12.29 -4.46 -2.95
CA CYS A 110 -12.98 -4.91 -4.16
C CYS A 110 -12.12 -4.73 -5.42
N LEU A 111 -11.44 -3.58 -5.55
CA LEU A 111 -10.52 -3.34 -6.66
C LEU A 111 -9.36 -4.34 -6.67
N GLU A 112 -8.78 -4.63 -5.51
CA GLU A 112 -7.72 -5.62 -5.37
C GLU A 112 -8.18 -7.00 -5.80
N GLU A 113 -9.30 -7.49 -5.25
CA GLU A 113 -9.84 -8.81 -5.58
C GLU A 113 -10.16 -8.94 -7.07
N SER A 114 -10.86 -7.96 -7.65
CA SER A 114 -11.18 -7.91 -9.08
C SER A 114 -9.91 -7.95 -9.93
N THR A 115 -8.87 -7.22 -9.53
CA THR A 115 -7.59 -7.13 -10.24
C THR A 115 -6.81 -8.45 -10.16
N ARG A 116 -6.77 -9.09 -8.99
CA ARG A 116 -6.15 -10.42 -8.83
C ARG A 116 -6.84 -11.49 -9.68
N LYS A 117 -8.18 -11.47 -9.70
CA LYS A 117 -8.97 -12.36 -10.56
C LYS A 117 -8.63 -12.14 -12.04
N ARG A 118 -8.58 -10.90 -12.49
CA ARG A 118 -8.19 -10.57 -13.86
C ARG A 118 -6.78 -11.04 -14.20
N THR A 119 -5.84 -10.91 -13.28
CA THR A 119 -4.46 -11.38 -13.47
C THR A 119 -4.43 -12.89 -13.74
N ALA A 120 -5.22 -13.68 -13.01
CA ALA A 120 -5.34 -15.13 -13.25
C ALA A 120 -6.02 -15.44 -14.59
N GLU A 121 -7.05 -14.66 -14.99
CA GLU A 121 -7.74 -14.82 -16.26
C GLU A 121 -6.81 -14.59 -17.47
N LEU A 122 -5.80 -13.73 -17.35
CA LEU A 122 -4.83 -13.48 -18.41
C LEU A 122 -4.03 -14.74 -18.79
N ASP A 123 -3.85 -15.69 -17.87
CA ASP A 123 -3.16 -16.94 -18.17
C ASP A 123 -3.90 -17.81 -19.21
N HIS A 124 -5.22 -17.66 -19.31
CA HIS A 124 -6.03 -18.36 -20.32
C HIS A 124 -5.79 -17.87 -21.74
N TRP A 125 -5.11 -16.74 -21.91
CA TRP A 125 -4.71 -16.25 -23.23
C TRP A 125 -3.46 -16.94 -23.76
N LYS A 126 -2.64 -17.51 -22.87
CA LYS A 126 -1.49 -18.31 -23.25
C LYS A 126 -1.98 -19.58 -23.94
N GLY A 127 -1.57 -19.82 -25.15
CA GLY A 127 -1.94 -21.02 -25.92
C GLY A 127 -3.21 -20.91 -26.77
N ARG A 128 -3.86 -19.75 -26.87
CA ARG A 128 -4.98 -19.52 -27.81
C ARG A 128 -4.53 -19.39 -29.28
N GLU A 129 -3.27 -19.56 -29.58
CA GLU A 129 -2.69 -19.44 -30.92
C GLU A 129 -2.77 -20.72 -31.77
N GLN A 130 -3.52 -21.72 -31.31
CA GLN A 130 -3.69 -22.96 -32.11
C GLN A 130 -5.01 -22.94 -32.84
#